data_e93eeae8cdd35bb9770b92ec9bc560b1
#
_entry.id   e93eeae8cdd35bb9770b92ec9bc560b1
#
_cell.length_a   1.000
_cell.length_b   1.000
_cell.length_c   1.000
_cell.angle_alpha   90.00
_cell.angle_beta   90.00
_cell.angle_gamma   90.00
#
_symmetry.space_group_name_H-M   'P 1'
#
loop_
_entity.id
_entity.type
_entity.pdbx_description
1 polymer ?
#
loop_
_entity_poly.entity_id
_entity_poly.type
_entity_poly.pdbx_seq_one_letter_code
_entity_poly.pdbx_strand_id
1 'polypeptide(L)' 'MRYRASLRDREMYERFSGRNYNELARDYHLTPTRVRQIMDAMHADDISRRQGRLVLE' A
#
# COMPACT_ATOMS: atom_id res chain seq x y z
N MET A 1 12.39 9.16 0.22
CA MET A 1 12.69 7.72 0.11
C MET A 1 11.50 6.99 -0.48
N ARG A 2 11.74 6.19 -1.46
CA ARG A 2 10.66 5.45 -2.11
C ARG A 2 10.48 4.09 -1.46
N TYR A 3 9.23 3.73 -1.21
CA TYR A 3 8.89 2.43 -0.69
C TYR A 3 9.03 1.38 -1.81
N ARG A 4 9.77 0.32 -1.52
CA ARG A 4 9.92 -0.78 -2.48
C ARG A 4 8.93 -1.87 -2.12
N ALA A 5 7.87 -1.95 -2.89
CA ALA A 5 6.85 -2.97 -2.67
C ALA A 5 7.28 -4.27 -3.34
N SER A 6 7.15 -5.37 -2.63
CA SER A 6 7.31 -6.70 -3.21
C SER A 6 6.11 -6.99 -4.10
N LEU A 7 6.19 -8.06 -4.90
CA LEU A 7 5.03 -8.48 -5.70
C LEU A 7 3.83 -8.75 -4.81
N ARG A 8 4.08 -9.35 -3.64
CA ARG A 8 3.01 -9.63 -2.68
C ARG A 8 2.37 -8.33 -2.18
N ASP A 9 3.16 -7.34 -1.85
CA ASP A 9 2.65 -6.07 -1.33
C ASP A 9 1.80 -5.35 -2.38
N ARG A 10 2.24 -5.37 -3.62
CA ARG A 10 1.48 -4.75 -4.71
C ARG A 10 0.16 -5.48 -4.93
N GLU A 11 0.18 -6.78 -4.88
CA GLU A 11 -1.03 -7.59 -5.01
C GLU A 11 -2.02 -7.27 -3.90
N MET A 12 -1.52 -7.16 -2.65
CA MET A 12 -2.37 -6.78 -1.52
C MET A 12 -2.99 -5.41 -1.73
N TYR A 13 -2.20 -4.47 -2.24
CA TYR A 13 -2.69 -3.11 -2.46
C TYR A 13 -3.82 -3.10 -3.49
N GLU A 14 -3.70 -3.87 -4.55
CA GLU A 14 -4.72 -3.96 -5.58
C GLU A 14 -6.01 -4.60 -5.05
N ARG A 15 -5.89 -5.54 -4.11
CA ARG A 15 -7.03 -6.19 -3.49
C ARG A 15 -7.63 -5.40 -2.34
N PHE A 16 -6.94 -4.37 -1.90
CA PHE A 16 -7.35 -3.57 -0.75
C PHE A 16 -8.55 -2.69 -1.11
N SER A 17 -9.61 -2.79 -0.31
CA SER A 17 -10.84 -2.01 -0.52
C SER A 17 -10.97 -0.81 0.42
N GLY A 18 -10.00 -0.61 1.29
CA GLY A 18 -10.03 0.45 2.28
C GLY A 18 -10.43 -0.01 3.67
N ARG A 19 -11.02 -1.19 3.79
CA ARG A 19 -11.50 -1.70 5.07
C ARG A 19 -11.09 -3.14 5.36
N ASN A 20 -10.58 -3.84 4.38
CA ASN A 20 -10.35 -5.28 4.51
C ASN A 20 -8.97 -5.63 5.05
N TYR A 21 -8.49 -4.88 6.06
CA TYR A 21 -7.21 -5.17 6.69
C TYR A 21 -7.16 -6.57 7.29
N ASN A 22 -8.21 -6.96 8.01
CA ASN A 22 -8.24 -8.28 8.65
C ASN A 22 -8.26 -9.40 7.63
N GLU A 23 -9.00 -9.21 6.55
CA GLU A 23 -9.10 -10.19 5.49
C GLU A 23 -7.76 -10.40 4.81
N LEU A 24 -7.08 -9.32 4.46
CA LEU A 24 -5.76 -9.39 3.83
C LEU A 24 -4.72 -9.99 4.81
N ALA A 25 -4.80 -9.61 6.08
CA ALA A 25 -3.90 -10.15 7.08
C ALA A 25 -4.03 -11.67 7.16
N ARG A 26 -5.26 -12.17 7.12
CA ARG A 26 -5.50 -13.61 7.15
C ARG A 26 -4.97 -14.29 5.89
N ASP A 27 -5.24 -13.70 4.72
CA ASP A 27 -4.85 -14.29 3.45
C ASP A 27 -3.34 -14.36 3.29
N TYR A 28 -2.63 -13.38 3.84
CA TYR A 28 -1.17 -13.31 3.69
C TYR A 28 -0.41 -13.65 4.96
N HIS A 29 -1.12 -14.18 5.97
CA HIS A 29 -0.51 -14.59 7.25
C HIS A 29 0.24 -13.44 7.94
N LEU A 30 -0.38 -12.28 7.95
CA LEU A 30 0.14 -11.08 8.58
C LEU A 30 -0.82 -10.61 9.66
N THR A 31 -0.37 -9.64 10.47
CA THR A 31 -1.28 -8.97 11.40
C THR A 31 -1.98 -7.82 10.69
N PRO A 32 -3.19 -7.44 11.14
CA PRO A 32 -3.86 -6.28 10.57
C PRO A 32 -3.03 -5.01 10.67
N THR A 33 -2.28 -4.84 11.76
CA THR A 33 -1.38 -3.70 11.92
C THR A 33 -0.32 -3.66 10.83
N ARG A 34 0.26 -4.83 10.52
CA ARG A 34 1.27 -4.91 9.47
C ARG A 34 0.69 -4.58 8.10
N VAL A 35 -0.50 -5.08 7.81
CA VAL A 35 -1.16 -4.78 6.55
C VAL A 35 -1.41 -3.28 6.43
N ARG A 36 -1.86 -2.65 7.52
CA ARG A 36 -2.09 -1.22 7.53
C ARG A 36 -0.81 -0.43 7.25
N GLN A 37 0.29 -0.83 7.86
CA GLN A 37 1.58 -0.18 7.62
C GLN A 37 1.99 -0.27 6.17
N ILE A 38 1.81 -1.43 5.55
CA ILE A 38 2.15 -1.64 4.15
C ILE A 38 1.27 -0.75 3.26
N MET A 39 -0.03 -0.73 3.53
CA MET A 39 -0.96 0.07 2.73
C MET A 39 -0.67 1.56 2.86
N ASP A 40 -0.37 2.02 4.08
CA ASP A 40 -0.04 3.43 4.29
C ASP A 40 1.23 3.82 3.54
N ALA A 41 2.24 2.97 3.55
CA ALA A 41 3.49 3.24 2.84
C ALA A 41 3.27 3.30 1.33
N MET A 42 2.48 2.39 0.80
CA MET A 42 2.19 2.36 -0.64
C MET A 42 1.35 3.55 -1.07
N HIS A 43 0.39 3.93 -0.23
CA HIS A 43 -0.46 5.08 -0.51
C HIS A 43 0.36 6.37 -0.53
N ALA A 44 1.26 6.53 0.43
CA ALA A 44 2.12 7.71 0.50
C ALA A 44 3.02 7.80 -0.73
N ASP A 45 3.56 6.66 -1.18
CA ASP A 45 4.39 6.63 -2.38
C ASP A 45 3.60 7.02 -3.62
N ASP A 46 2.38 6.55 -3.73
CA ASP A 46 1.52 6.85 -4.87
C ASP A 46 1.19 8.36 -4.92
N ILE A 47 0.85 8.95 -3.78
CA ILE A 47 0.57 10.37 -3.70
C ILE A 47 1.80 11.18 -4.08
N SER A 48 2.96 10.79 -3.60
CA SER A 48 4.21 11.49 -3.90
C SER A 48 4.48 11.52 -5.39
N ARG A 49 4.23 10.42 -6.08
CA ARG A 49 4.42 10.36 -7.53
C ARG A 49 3.48 11.31 -8.25
N ARG A 50 2.22 11.36 -7.83
CA ARG A 50 1.23 12.22 -8.45
C ARG A 50 1.56 13.68 -8.24
N GLN A 51 1.98 14.05 -7.03
CA GLN A 51 2.36 15.42 -6.74
C GLN A 51 3.58 15.86 -7.54
N GLY A 52 4.55 14.96 -7.69
CA GLY A 52 5.71 15.27 -8.50
C GLY A 52 5.35 15.57 -9.94
N ARG A 53 4.41 14.83 -10.47
CA ARG A 53 3.94 15.06 -11.84
C ARG A 53 3.25 16.40 -11.99
N LEU A 54 2.43 16.76 -11.02
CA LEU A 54 1.71 18.03 -11.05
C LEU A 54 2.64 19.24 -10.95
N VAL A 55 3.69 19.10 -10.19
CA VAL A 55 4.64 20.18 -10.01
C VAL A 55 5.33 20.56 -11.31
N LEU A 56 5.48 19.61 -12.21
CA LEU A 56 6.12 19.85 -13.50
C LEU A 56 5.26 20.69 -14.44
N GLU A 57 4.01 20.82 -14.13
CA GLU A 57 3.11 21.65 -14.90
C GLU A 57 3.40 23.13 -14.63
#